data_013ec158c4c03dc687518aa1c5b1e8bc
#
_entry.id   013ec158c4c03dc687518aa1c5b1e8bc
#
_cell.length_a   1.000
_cell.length_b   1.000
_cell.length_c   1.000
_cell.angle_alpha   90.00
_cell.angle_beta   90.00
_cell.angle_gamma   90.00
#
_symmetry.space_group_name_H-M   'P 1'
#
loop_
_entity.id
_entity.type
_entity.pdbx_description
1 polymer ?
#
loop_
_entity_poly.entity_id
_entity_poly.type
_entity_poly.pdbx_seq_one_letter_code
_entity_poly.pdbx_strand_id
1 'polypeptide(L)'
;MDKEVDLLVIGGGAAGMSAALFAKLNGLDVLLCEKASQVGGTSATSGGTIWAPGSHLSVQAGVPDDIEQARIFLKSVVGERGGEELREAFLASCADMVRDLDEKTTVKLNACLAHPDYVKNQPGEAFGGRALAPAEFDASVLGADFKYVRPPRAEFMGLGGMMVNRTELNALLNPIQSFQNFMTTLKVVVPYFLSRIRFNRGTRLVMGNALVGSLFYNLKQKHVPVWFNAPLQELLIEKGKVVGAKIETEQGVKVVRTRKGVVLATGGVGWNIKLRQQLFPKGLIADSLSPYSNTGDGLSKAMEKGAKLDPSVDSSVLYFPCSIHVHANGYKAIWPHIILDRAKPGVIAVNDDGKRFVNESDSYHDFCMAQLKTNQGKPKIQSYLICDQTAIQKYGLGFVLPGAKKLDYYLKAKYLFSANSLEELAQKVGINAQGLVNTVQRFNQLVEQGVDTDFGKGSGVMNRFNGDPEVKPNPCLGKLEQGPFYALPVIPMDCASSGGLAGDIYGRVLDQNNQVITGLFACGNDLSSIFKGTYPGPGTTLGPGMVFAWRIAQFAAGKLNKQVTEQPTQMTQPRRTA
;
A
#
# COMPACT_ATOMS: atom_id res chain seq x y z
N MET A 1 37.66 -1.36 0.30
CA MET A 1 37.94 -1.29 -1.14
C MET A 1 36.74 -0.67 -1.82
N ASP A 2 37.00 0.25 -2.73
CA ASP A 2 35.96 0.81 -3.60
C ASP A 2 35.42 -0.29 -4.53
N LYS A 3 34.19 -0.18 -4.91
CA LYS A 3 33.52 -1.18 -5.77
C LYS A 3 32.98 -0.52 -7.04
N GLU A 4 33.06 -1.21 -8.16
CA GLU A 4 32.44 -0.79 -9.41
C GLU A 4 31.41 -1.84 -9.85
N VAL A 5 30.23 -1.36 -10.30
CA VAL A 5 29.12 -2.19 -10.80
C VAL A 5 28.45 -1.51 -12.00
N ASP A 6 27.56 -2.22 -12.69
CA ASP A 6 26.74 -1.57 -13.72
C ASP A 6 25.67 -0.69 -13.09
N LEU A 7 24.90 -1.23 -12.15
CA LEU A 7 23.87 -0.52 -11.41
C LEU A 7 24.08 -0.66 -9.89
N LEU A 8 23.96 0.46 -9.20
CA LEU A 8 23.82 0.50 -7.75
C LEU A 8 22.35 0.77 -7.42
N VAL A 9 21.72 -0.13 -6.67
CA VAL A 9 20.32 0.01 -6.24
C VAL A 9 20.31 0.38 -4.76
N ILE A 10 19.61 1.47 -4.41
CA ILE A 10 19.48 1.96 -3.03
C ILE A 10 18.06 1.70 -2.53
N GLY A 11 17.93 0.81 -1.54
CA GLY A 11 16.69 0.39 -0.92
C GLY A 11 16.27 -1.03 -1.26
N GLY A 12 16.02 -1.83 -0.21
CA GLY A 12 15.67 -3.26 -0.27
C GLY A 12 14.17 -3.53 -0.15
N GLY A 13 13.31 -2.58 -0.57
CA GLY A 13 11.88 -2.82 -0.76
C GLY A 13 11.57 -3.63 -2.02
N ALA A 14 10.29 -3.94 -2.29
CA ALA A 14 9.92 -4.71 -3.47
C ALA A 14 10.41 -4.07 -4.78
N ALA A 15 10.30 -2.74 -4.92
CA ALA A 15 10.77 -2.03 -6.12
C ALA A 15 12.29 -2.15 -6.30
N GLY A 16 13.08 -1.91 -5.23
CA GLY A 16 14.54 -2.00 -5.32
C GLY A 16 15.03 -3.44 -5.55
N MET A 17 14.47 -4.42 -4.85
CA MET A 17 14.79 -5.83 -5.10
C MET A 17 14.42 -6.27 -6.52
N SER A 18 13.28 -5.78 -7.05
CA SER A 18 12.90 -6.04 -8.45
C SER A 18 13.87 -5.39 -9.42
N ALA A 19 14.31 -4.14 -9.19
CA ALA A 19 15.29 -3.48 -10.02
C ALA A 19 16.62 -4.26 -10.07
N ALA A 20 17.09 -4.69 -8.90
CA ALA A 20 18.31 -5.50 -8.81
C ALA A 20 18.16 -6.87 -9.49
N LEU A 21 17.02 -7.53 -9.30
CA LEU A 21 16.74 -8.85 -9.89
C LEU A 21 16.65 -8.76 -11.42
N PHE A 22 15.83 -7.85 -11.96
CA PHE A 22 15.69 -7.69 -13.40
C PHE A 22 16.99 -7.22 -14.08
N ALA A 23 17.77 -6.36 -13.43
CA ALA A 23 19.07 -5.97 -13.94
C ALA A 23 20.02 -7.18 -14.02
N LYS A 24 20.04 -8.02 -13.00
CA LYS A 24 20.83 -9.28 -12.99
C LYS A 24 20.36 -10.27 -14.05
N LEU A 25 19.05 -10.43 -14.23
CA LEU A 25 18.46 -11.27 -15.29
C LEU A 25 18.83 -10.78 -16.69
N ASN A 26 19.11 -9.49 -16.83
CA ASN A 26 19.60 -8.87 -18.07
C ASN A 26 21.13 -8.88 -18.21
N GLY A 27 21.86 -9.58 -17.32
CA GLY A 27 23.32 -9.76 -17.40
C GLY A 27 24.13 -8.61 -16.80
N LEU A 28 23.51 -7.67 -16.12
CA LEU A 28 24.22 -6.55 -15.49
C LEU A 28 24.84 -6.97 -14.14
N ASP A 29 25.96 -6.34 -13.81
CA ASP A 29 26.56 -6.43 -12.48
C ASP A 29 25.87 -5.42 -11.55
N VAL A 30 25.33 -5.90 -10.43
CA VAL A 30 24.45 -5.12 -9.55
C VAL A 30 24.85 -5.26 -8.10
N LEU A 31 24.80 -4.15 -7.37
CA LEU A 31 24.86 -4.11 -5.91
C LEU A 31 23.56 -3.50 -5.39
N LEU A 32 22.94 -4.14 -4.39
CA LEU A 32 21.82 -3.57 -3.63
C LEU A 32 22.30 -3.15 -2.25
N CYS A 33 22.01 -1.90 -1.85
CA CYS A 33 22.28 -1.37 -0.52
C CYS A 33 20.95 -1.11 0.22
N GLU A 34 20.81 -1.70 1.41
CA GLU A 34 19.66 -1.48 2.31
C GLU A 34 20.15 -0.80 3.59
N LYS A 35 19.51 0.31 3.96
CA LYS A 35 19.82 1.08 5.15
C LYS A 35 19.59 0.32 6.46
N ALA A 36 18.53 -0.48 6.48
CA ALA A 36 18.17 -1.30 7.64
C ALA A 36 18.98 -2.61 7.65
N SER A 37 18.89 -3.31 8.79
CA SER A 37 19.42 -4.68 8.92
C SER A 37 18.57 -5.75 8.22
N GLN A 38 17.45 -5.36 7.57
CA GLN A 38 16.50 -6.27 6.95
C GLN A 38 15.93 -5.65 5.66
N VAL A 39 15.78 -6.48 4.62
CA VAL A 39 15.04 -6.11 3.40
C VAL A 39 13.52 -6.13 3.63
N GLY A 40 12.81 -5.47 2.76
CA GLY A 40 11.36 -5.50 2.66
C GLY A 40 10.68 -4.15 2.83
N GLY A 41 11.23 -3.25 3.64
CA GLY A 41 10.63 -1.93 3.85
C GLY A 41 9.13 -2.03 4.18
N THR A 42 8.32 -1.12 3.64
CA THR A 42 6.85 -1.13 3.75
C THR A 42 6.23 -2.32 3.00
N SER A 43 6.87 -2.83 1.95
CA SER A 43 6.37 -3.97 1.18
C SER A 43 6.18 -5.21 2.05
N ALA A 44 7.09 -5.47 3.00
CA ALA A 44 7.00 -6.60 3.93
C ALA A 44 5.79 -6.54 4.87
N THR A 45 5.26 -5.35 5.14
CA THR A 45 4.14 -5.12 6.06
C THR A 45 2.82 -4.90 5.33
N SER A 46 2.82 -4.93 4.00
CA SER A 46 1.65 -4.71 3.13
C SER A 46 0.90 -6.00 2.78
N GLY A 47 -0.23 -5.88 2.10
CA GLY A 47 -0.93 -7.00 1.47
C GLY A 47 -0.14 -7.67 0.34
N GLY A 48 0.89 -7.02 -0.19
CA GLY A 48 1.75 -7.55 -1.26
C GLY A 48 1.12 -7.58 -2.64
N THR A 49 -0.13 -7.16 -2.77
CA THR A 49 -0.85 -7.13 -4.04
C THR A 49 -0.19 -6.17 -5.02
N ILE A 50 -0.14 -6.56 -6.28
CA ILE A 50 0.40 -5.78 -7.40
C ILE A 50 -0.77 -5.48 -8.34
N TRP A 51 -1.03 -4.19 -8.64
CA TRP A 51 -2.00 -3.82 -9.66
C TRP A 51 -1.28 -3.86 -11.01
N ALA A 52 -1.57 -4.86 -11.83
CA ALA A 52 -0.89 -5.12 -13.11
C ALA A 52 -1.88 -5.64 -14.15
N PRO A 53 -2.61 -4.73 -14.83
CA PRO A 53 -3.59 -5.10 -15.84
C PRO A 53 -2.97 -5.82 -17.04
N GLY A 54 -3.79 -6.61 -17.74
CA GLY A 54 -3.41 -7.31 -18.97
C GLY A 54 -2.47 -8.50 -18.76
N SER A 55 -2.35 -9.05 -17.54
CA SER A 55 -1.43 -10.14 -17.27
C SER A 55 -1.95 -11.49 -17.79
N HIS A 56 -1.05 -12.38 -18.23
CA HIS A 56 -1.38 -13.74 -18.64
C HIS A 56 -1.98 -14.57 -17.47
N LEU A 57 -1.65 -14.22 -16.22
CA LEU A 57 -2.17 -14.90 -15.04
C LEU A 57 -3.67 -14.66 -14.84
N SER A 58 -4.19 -13.50 -15.23
CA SER A 58 -5.63 -13.25 -15.20
C SER A 58 -6.40 -14.09 -16.21
N VAL A 59 -5.82 -14.30 -17.40
CA VAL A 59 -6.36 -15.19 -18.43
C VAL A 59 -6.37 -16.65 -17.94
N GLN A 60 -5.26 -17.13 -17.38
CA GLN A 60 -5.14 -18.47 -16.82
C GLN A 60 -6.13 -18.72 -15.67
N ALA A 61 -6.43 -17.71 -14.90
CA ALA A 61 -7.38 -17.79 -13.79
C ALA A 61 -8.86 -17.68 -14.20
N GLY A 62 -9.16 -17.50 -15.50
CA GLY A 62 -10.51 -17.36 -16.01
C GLY A 62 -11.16 -15.99 -15.75
N VAL A 63 -10.37 -14.97 -15.44
CA VAL A 63 -10.79 -13.58 -15.25
C VAL A 63 -9.96 -12.67 -16.17
N PRO A 64 -10.09 -12.82 -17.49
CA PRO A 64 -9.30 -12.06 -18.45
C PRO A 64 -9.51 -10.56 -18.25
N ASP A 65 -8.43 -9.81 -18.34
CA ASP A 65 -8.44 -8.35 -18.26
C ASP A 65 -7.92 -7.77 -19.58
N ASP A 66 -8.62 -6.77 -20.05
CA ASP A 66 -8.28 -6.03 -21.26
C ASP A 66 -7.51 -4.76 -20.89
N ILE A 67 -6.32 -4.61 -21.47
CA ILE A 67 -5.46 -3.44 -21.25
C ILE A 67 -6.13 -2.13 -21.71
N GLU A 68 -6.99 -2.19 -22.74
CA GLU A 68 -7.74 -1.03 -23.21
C GLU A 68 -8.77 -0.58 -22.18
N GLN A 69 -9.47 -1.52 -21.52
CA GLN A 69 -10.38 -1.20 -20.42
C GLN A 69 -9.62 -0.60 -19.24
N ALA A 70 -8.42 -1.06 -18.94
CA ALA A 70 -7.57 -0.46 -17.92
C ALA A 70 -7.13 0.97 -18.30
N ARG A 71 -6.84 1.24 -19.57
CA ARG A 71 -6.53 2.58 -20.07
C ARG A 71 -7.72 3.53 -19.92
N ILE A 72 -8.91 3.09 -20.34
CA ILE A 72 -10.17 3.85 -20.19
C ILE A 72 -10.41 4.17 -18.72
N PHE A 73 -10.26 3.19 -17.84
CA PHE A 73 -10.42 3.36 -16.41
C PHE A 73 -9.44 4.39 -15.83
N LEU A 74 -8.14 4.27 -16.13
CA LEU A 74 -7.14 5.21 -15.65
C LEU A 74 -7.36 6.63 -16.20
N LYS A 75 -7.80 6.76 -17.46
CA LYS A 75 -8.15 8.07 -18.03
C LYS A 75 -9.32 8.71 -17.27
N SER A 76 -10.33 7.93 -16.90
CA SER A 76 -11.46 8.42 -16.11
C SER A 76 -11.05 8.79 -14.67
N VAL A 77 -10.27 7.94 -14.00
CA VAL A 77 -9.91 8.14 -12.59
C VAL A 77 -8.86 9.23 -12.39
N VAL A 78 -7.83 9.26 -13.24
CA VAL A 78 -6.74 10.25 -13.13
C VAL A 78 -7.10 11.55 -13.85
N GLY A 79 -7.82 11.49 -14.97
CA GLY A 79 -8.25 12.67 -15.76
C GLY A 79 -7.04 13.48 -16.27
N GLU A 80 -7.20 14.80 -16.29
CA GLU A 80 -6.24 15.77 -16.85
C GLU A 80 -5.06 16.11 -15.90
N ARG A 81 -4.75 15.27 -14.92
CA ARG A 81 -3.69 15.53 -13.92
C ARG A 81 -2.26 15.36 -14.45
N GLY A 82 -2.09 15.10 -15.74
CA GLY A 82 -0.79 14.87 -16.38
C GLY A 82 -0.21 13.47 -16.14
N GLY A 83 0.99 13.21 -16.66
CA GLY A 83 1.68 11.93 -16.55
C GLY A 83 1.07 10.81 -17.37
N GLU A 84 0.36 11.13 -18.45
CA GLU A 84 -0.26 10.15 -19.35
C GLU A 84 0.79 9.22 -19.96
N GLU A 85 1.92 9.77 -20.40
CA GLU A 85 3.04 9.01 -20.97
C GLU A 85 3.61 7.97 -19.99
N LEU A 86 3.63 8.28 -18.69
CA LEU A 86 4.08 7.34 -17.65
C LEU A 86 3.05 6.21 -17.45
N ARG A 87 1.76 6.53 -17.51
CA ARG A 87 0.69 5.52 -17.44
C ARG A 87 0.70 4.60 -18.66
N GLU A 88 0.89 5.15 -19.85
CA GLU A 88 1.01 4.34 -21.07
C GLU A 88 2.26 3.44 -21.03
N ALA A 89 3.40 3.96 -20.57
CA ALA A 89 4.61 3.17 -20.37
C ALA A 89 4.41 2.06 -19.34
N PHE A 90 3.66 2.33 -18.28
CA PHE A 90 3.26 1.34 -17.26
C PHE A 90 2.37 0.26 -17.88
N LEU A 91 1.28 0.61 -18.54
CA LEU A 91 0.35 -0.33 -19.16
C LEU A 91 1.04 -1.20 -20.21
N ALA A 92 1.88 -0.61 -21.06
CA ALA A 92 2.64 -1.35 -22.07
C ALA A 92 3.65 -2.36 -21.51
N SER A 93 4.03 -2.22 -20.24
CA SER A 93 5.08 -3.07 -19.61
C SER A 93 4.57 -4.03 -18.54
N CYS A 94 3.31 -3.91 -18.11
CA CYS A 94 2.76 -4.75 -17.04
C CYS A 94 2.85 -6.23 -17.34
N ALA A 95 2.34 -6.65 -18.50
CA ALA A 95 2.31 -8.06 -18.91
C ALA A 95 3.71 -8.67 -19.01
N ASP A 96 4.66 -7.94 -19.59
CA ASP A 96 6.04 -8.40 -19.76
C ASP A 96 6.78 -8.51 -18.41
N MET A 97 6.59 -7.54 -17.52
CA MET A 97 7.16 -7.62 -16.17
C MET A 97 6.62 -8.83 -15.41
N VAL A 98 5.32 -9.08 -15.45
CA VAL A 98 4.70 -10.24 -14.78
C VAL A 98 5.19 -11.55 -15.41
N ARG A 99 5.31 -11.61 -16.75
CA ARG A 99 5.84 -12.79 -17.44
C ARG A 99 7.29 -13.07 -17.06
N ASP A 100 8.14 -12.05 -17.03
CA ASP A 100 9.54 -12.19 -16.63
C ASP A 100 9.69 -12.68 -15.18
N LEU A 101 8.83 -12.23 -14.26
CA LEU A 101 8.80 -12.78 -12.90
C LEU A 101 8.40 -14.26 -12.89
N ASP A 102 7.32 -14.61 -13.59
CA ASP A 102 6.77 -15.96 -13.57
C ASP A 102 7.71 -16.97 -14.25
N GLU A 103 8.27 -16.63 -15.41
CA GLU A 103 9.08 -17.56 -16.22
C GLU A 103 10.55 -17.61 -15.78
N LYS A 104 11.15 -16.49 -15.36
CA LYS A 104 12.59 -16.38 -15.09
C LYS A 104 12.97 -16.47 -13.62
N THR A 105 11.96 -16.54 -12.73
CA THR A 105 12.17 -16.54 -11.27
C THR A 105 11.25 -17.54 -10.58
N THR A 106 11.46 -17.72 -9.27
CA THR A 106 10.55 -18.50 -8.40
C THR A 106 9.49 -17.63 -7.72
N VAL A 107 9.41 -16.33 -8.05
CA VAL A 107 8.34 -15.47 -7.56
C VAL A 107 7.04 -15.85 -8.24
N LYS A 108 6.04 -16.27 -7.48
CA LYS A 108 4.73 -16.67 -8.00
C LYS A 108 3.65 -15.72 -7.53
N LEU A 109 2.78 -15.35 -8.47
CA LEU A 109 1.65 -14.46 -8.27
C LEU A 109 0.38 -15.19 -8.72
N ASN A 110 -0.74 -14.90 -8.05
CA ASN A 110 -2.05 -15.40 -8.40
C ASN A 110 -2.99 -14.24 -8.72
N ALA A 111 -3.74 -14.32 -9.81
CA ALA A 111 -4.76 -13.33 -10.10
C ALA A 111 -5.89 -13.40 -9.05
N CYS A 112 -6.29 -12.24 -8.55
CA CYS A 112 -7.41 -12.13 -7.62
C CYS A 112 -8.73 -12.18 -8.41
N LEU A 113 -9.51 -13.23 -8.22
CA LEU A 113 -10.74 -13.49 -8.98
C LEU A 113 -11.82 -12.44 -8.74
N ALA A 114 -11.89 -11.89 -7.53
CA ALA A 114 -12.96 -11.00 -7.08
C ALA A 114 -12.42 -9.84 -6.23
N HIS A 115 -11.31 -9.23 -6.64
CA HIS A 115 -10.79 -8.02 -6.01
C HIS A 115 -10.95 -6.85 -6.96
N PRO A 116 -12.03 -6.04 -6.82
CA PRO A 116 -12.37 -4.99 -7.77
C PRO A 116 -11.42 -3.79 -7.69
N ASP A 117 -11.45 -2.98 -8.74
CA ASP A 117 -10.90 -1.62 -8.71
C ASP A 117 -11.60 -0.78 -7.63
N TYR A 118 -10.93 0.26 -7.13
CA TYR A 118 -11.39 0.97 -5.94
C TYR A 118 -12.33 2.14 -6.22
N VAL A 119 -12.24 2.72 -7.42
CA VAL A 119 -13.09 3.85 -7.81
C VAL A 119 -14.28 3.32 -8.60
N LYS A 120 -15.43 3.30 -7.93
CA LYS A 120 -16.66 2.71 -8.45
C LYS A 120 -17.30 3.52 -9.57
N ASN A 121 -18.09 2.85 -10.41
CA ASN A 121 -18.90 3.45 -11.46
C ASN A 121 -18.07 4.23 -12.51
N GLN A 122 -16.83 3.81 -12.75
CA GLN A 122 -15.99 4.40 -13.78
C GLN A 122 -15.99 3.53 -15.05
N PRO A 123 -15.95 4.14 -16.24
CA PRO A 123 -15.73 3.40 -17.48
C PRO A 123 -14.46 2.55 -17.38
N GLY A 124 -14.54 1.31 -17.81
CA GLY A 124 -13.40 0.38 -17.77
C GLY A 124 -13.07 -0.20 -16.38
N GLU A 125 -13.91 0.02 -15.35
CA GLU A 125 -13.77 -0.60 -14.03
C GLU A 125 -13.75 -2.13 -14.15
N ALA A 126 -12.81 -2.80 -13.45
CA ALA A 126 -12.72 -4.25 -13.39
C ALA A 126 -13.15 -4.78 -12.01
N PHE A 127 -13.78 -5.94 -12.00
CA PHE A 127 -14.26 -6.61 -10.79
C PHE A 127 -13.32 -7.70 -10.28
N GLY A 128 -12.24 -7.96 -11.03
CA GLY A 128 -11.19 -8.91 -10.72
C GLY A 128 -10.14 -8.94 -11.83
N GLY A 129 -9.09 -9.75 -11.67
CA GLY A 129 -8.07 -9.99 -12.69
C GLY A 129 -6.91 -8.99 -12.72
N ARG A 130 -7.10 -7.71 -12.40
CA ARG A 130 -6.02 -6.71 -12.39
C ARG A 130 -5.10 -6.80 -11.19
N ALA A 131 -5.64 -7.21 -10.06
CA ALA A 131 -4.88 -7.41 -8.84
C ALA A 131 -4.23 -8.79 -8.84
N LEU A 132 -2.91 -8.85 -8.62
CA LEU A 132 -2.15 -10.07 -8.48
C LEU A 132 -1.62 -10.18 -7.06
N ALA A 133 -1.97 -11.24 -6.34
CA ALA A 133 -1.52 -11.50 -4.97
C ALA A 133 -0.32 -12.45 -4.98
N PRO A 134 0.69 -12.26 -4.10
CA PRO A 134 1.78 -13.23 -3.96
C PRO A 134 1.24 -14.59 -3.53
N ALA A 135 1.75 -15.65 -4.13
CA ALA A 135 1.56 -17.00 -3.62
C ALA A 135 2.28 -17.17 -2.28
N GLU A 136 1.87 -18.19 -1.50
CA GLU A 136 2.58 -18.54 -0.27
C GLU A 136 4.04 -18.87 -0.56
N PHE A 137 4.92 -18.47 0.35
CA PHE A 137 6.35 -18.74 0.24
C PHE A 137 6.87 -19.37 1.54
N ASP A 138 7.53 -20.51 1.41
CA ASP A 138 8.24 -21.13 2.53
C ASP A 138 9.65 -20.55 2.66
N ALA A 139 9.82 -19.66 3.61
CA ALA A 139 11.10 -19.00 3.89
C ALA A 139 12.15 -19.91 4.54
N SER A 140 11.84 -21.17 4.84
CA SER A 140 12.83 -22.15 5.34
C SER A 140 13.96 -22.35 4.33
N VAL A 141 13.70 -22.18 3.02
CA VAL A 141 14.69 -22.24 1.96
C VAL A 141 15.78 -21.16 2.04
N LEU A 142 15.52 -20.07 2.76
CA LEU A 142 16.50 -19.03 3.04
C LEU A 142 17.50 -19.44 4.14
N GLY A 143 17.18 -20.47 4.93
CA GLY A 143 18.03 -20.92 6.03
C GLY A 143 18.37 -19.79 7.01
N ALA A 144 19.65 -19.58 7.29
CA ALA A 144 20.13 -18.53 8.19
C ALA A 144 19.81 -17.11 7.69
N ASP A 145 19.65 -16.91 6.39
CA ASP A 145 19.36 -15.61 5.78
C ASP A 145 17.91 -15.16 6.02
N PHE A 146 17.00 -16.03 6.51
CA PHE A 146 15.63 -15.64 6.85
C PHE A 146 15.56 -14.51 7.87
N LYS A 147 16.55 -14.36 8.73
CA LYS A 147 16.67 -13.26 9.69
C LYS A 147 16.72 -11.87 9.01
N TYR A 148 17.15 -11.81 7.76
CA TYR A 148 17.24 -10.57 6.98
C TYR A 148 15.93 -10.18 6.28
N VAL A 149 14.89 -10.98 6.37
CA VAL A 149 13.55 -10.65 5.88
C VAL A 149 12.77 -9.96 7.00
N ARG A 150 12.37 -8.70 6.79
CA ARG A 150 11.56 -7.94 7.76
C ARG A 150 10.26 -8.68 8.07
N PRO A 151 9.90 -8.87 9.35
CA PRO A 151 8.60 -9.45 9.70
C PRO A 151 7.46 -8.49 9.36
N PRO A 152 6.22 -8.98 9.22
CA PRO A 152 5.04 -8.13 9.17
C PRO A 152 4.86 -7.40 10.52
N ARG A 153 3.90 -6.49 10.59
CA ARG A 153 3.57 -5.83 11.87
C ARG A 153 3.07 -6.85 12.89
N ALA A 154 3.42 -6.65 14.15
CA ALA A 154 3.10 -7.58 15.22
C ALA A 154 1.59 -7.83 15.36
N GLU A 155 0.78 -6.80 15.08
CA GLU A 155 -0.67 -6.82 15.15
C GLU A 155 -1.32 -7.79 14.15
N PHE A 156 -0.61 -8.14 13.06
CA PHE A 156 -1.07 -9.06 12.02
C PHE A 156 -0.49 -10.46 12.14
N MET A 157 0.21 -10.74 13.22
CA MET A 157 0.78 -12.07 13.50
C MET A 157 0.04 -12.76 14.65
N GLY A 158 -0.45 -13.97 14.40
CA GLY A 158 -0.94 -14.85 15.44
C GLY A 158 0.21 -15.53 16.20
N LEU A 159 -0.02 -15.90 17.45
CA LEU A 159 0.89 -16.71 18.29
C LEU A 159 2.36 -16.19 18.31
N GLY A 160 2.55 -14.88 18.16
CA GLY A 160 3.88 -14.26 18.22
C GLY A 160 4.77 -14.49 17.00
N GLY A 161 4.21 -14.77 15.83
CA GLY A 161 5.00 -14.92 14.61
C GLY A 161 4.39 -15.79 13.50
N MET A 162 3.15 -16.23 13.68
CA MET A 162 2.40 -16.99 12.70
C MET A 162 1.66 -16.05 11.76
N MET A 163 1.89 -16.17 10.46
CA MET A 163 1.10 -15.44 9.46
C MET A 163 -0.13 -16.24 9.05
N VAL A 164 -1.23 -15.54 8.84
CA VAL A 164 -2.51 -16.12 8.39
C VAL A 164 -3.08 -15.27 7.26
N ASN A 165 -3.80 -15.89 6.35
CA ASN A 165 -4.55 -15.19 5.33
C ASN A 165 -6.01 -14.97 5.77
N ARG A 166 -6.78 -14.20 4.97
CA ARG A 166 -8.18 -13.85 5.29
C ARG A 166 -9.09 -15.09 5.42
N THR A 167 -8.88 -16.10 4.59
CA THR A 167 -9.73 -17.31 4.58
C THR A 167 -9.48 -18.20 5.79
N GLU A 168 -8.26 -18.24 6.29
CA GLU A 168 -7.85 -19.02 7.47
C GLU A 168 -8.28 -18.37 8.79
N LEU A 169 -8.42 -17.03 8.78
CA LEU A 169 -8.71 -16.28 10.01
C LEU A 169 -9.99 -16.78 10.69
N ASN A 170 -11.06 -17.02 9.93
CA ASN A 170 -12.32 -17.53 10.49
C ASN A 170 -12.17 -18.92 11.10
N ALA A 171 -11.43 -19.82 10.43
CA ALA A 171 -11.15 -21.17 10.95
C ALA A 171 -10.34 -21.13 12.26
N LEU A 172 -9.35 -20.25 12.35
CA LEU A 172 -8.52 -20.07 13.54
C LEU A 172 -9.28 -19.43 14.72
N LEU A 173 -10.24 -18.54 14.43
CA LEU A 173 -11.09 -17.93 15.45
C LEU A 173 -12.15 -18.90 15.99
N ASN A 174 -12.61 -19.86 15.16
CA ASN A 174 -13.67 -20.82 15.46
C ASN A 174 -13.26 -22.26 15.09
N PRO A 175 -12.17 -22.80 15.68
CA PRO A 175 -11.56 -24.06 15.24
C PRO A 175 -12.45 -25.30 15.41
N ILE A 176 -13.34 -25.28 16.38
CA ILE A 176 -14.23 -26.42 16.71
C ILE A 176 -15.62 -26.29 16.06
N GLN A 177 -15.89 -25.22 15.30
CA GLN A 177 -17.21 -24.99 14.68
C GLN A 177 -17.52 -26.01 13.59
N SER A 178 -16.48 -26.50 12.87
CA SER A 178 -16.62 -27.53 11.85
C SER A 178 -15.33 -28.36 11.73
N PHE A 179 -15.46 -29.60 11.20
CA PHE A 179 -14.30 -30.43 10.90
C PHE A 179 -13.34 -29.75 9.93
N GLN A 180 -13.85 -28.99 8.96
CA GLN A 180 -13.05 -28.22 8.01
C GLN A 180 -12.22 -27.12 8.72
N ASN A 181 -12.83 -26.38 9.66
CA ASN A 181 -12.13 -25.36 10.45
C ASN A 181 -11.03 -26.00 11.29
N PHE A 182 -11.32 -27.14 11.92
CA PHE A 182 -10.33 -27.88 12.71
C PHE A 182 -9.13 -28.31 11.86
N MET A 183 -9.37 -28.91 10.69
CA MET A 183 -8.31 -29.33 9.79
C MET A 183 -7.50 -28.16 9.23
N THR A 184 -8.17 -27.04 8.92
CA THR A 184 -7.49 -25.79 8.48
C THR A 184 -6.60 -25.25 9.60
N THR A 185 -7.11 -25.25 10.83
CA THR A 185 -6.32 -24.82 11.99
C THR A 185 -5.07 -25.69 12.19
N LEU A 186 -5.22 -27.02 12.12
CA LEU A 186 -4.07 -27.93 12.22
C LEU A 186 -3.03 -27.70 11.11
N LYS A 187 -3.48 -27.52 9.87
CA LYS A 187 -2.59 -27.25 8.72
C LYS A 187 -1.77 -25.97 8.86
N VAL A 188 -2.25 -24.98 9.59
CA VAL A 188 -1.54 -23.72 9.82
C VAL A 188 -0.69 -23.78 11.10
N VAL A 189 -1.25 -24.30 12.19
CA VAL A 189 -0.62 -24.25 13.53
C VAL A 189 0.50 -25.27 13.67
N VAL A 190 0.33 -26.48 13.18
CA VAL A 190 1.36 -27.54 13.33
C VAL A 190 2.66 -27.19 12.61
N PRO A 191 2.67 -26.81 11.30
CA PRO A 191 3.90 -26.37 10.65
C PRO A 191 4.52 -25.14 11.30
N TYR A 192 3.70 -24.22 11.83
CA TYR A 192 4.21 -23.09 12.59
C TYR A 192 5.06 -23.53 13.79
N PHE A 193 4.54 -24.39 14.66
CA PHE A 193 5.31 -24.86 15.82
C PHE A 193 6.56 -25.65 15.42
N LEU A 194 6.50 -26.45 14.37
CA LEU A 194 7.68 -27.17 13.84
C LEU A 194 8.75 -26.17 13.33
N SER A 195 8.34 -25.11 12.64
CA SER A 195 9.27 -24.07 12.17
C SER A 195 9.93 -23.31 13.31
N ARG A 196 9.23 -23.14 14.46
CA ARG A 196 9.75 -22.46 15.66
C ARG A 196 10.90 -23.20 16.35
N ILE A 197 11.11 -24.47 16.07
CA ILE A 197 12.27 -25.22 16.58
C ILE A 197 13.58 -24.65 16.02
N ARG A 198 13.56 -24.15 14.78
CA ARG A 198 14.77 -23.69 14.06
C ARG A 198 14.80 -22.17 13.82
N PHE A 199 13.64 -21.53 13.74
CA PHE A 199 13.50 -20.12 13.35
C PHE A 199 12.78 -19.30 14.43
N ASN A 200 13.08 -18.01 14.49
CA ASN A 200 12.47 -17.09 15.46
C ASN A 200 11.01 -16.76 15.19
N ARG A 201 10.47 -17.09 14.01
CA ARG A 201 9.07 -16.93 13.59
C ARG A 201 8.66 -18.00 12.60
N GLY A 202 7.38 -18.08 12.26
CA GLY A 202 6.88 -19.00 11.24
C GLY A 202 7.54 -18.76 9.88
N THR A 203 7.91 -19.85 9.19
CA THR A 203 8.55 -19.78 7.85
C THR A 203 7.55 -19.68 6.72
N ARG A 204 6.29 -20.06 6.95
CA ARG A 204 5.22 -19.87 5.99
C ARG A 204 4.88 -18.38 5.90
N LEU A 205 5.22 -17.76 4.78
CA LEU A 205 4.96 -16.35 4.51
C LEU A 205 3.77 -16.20 3.55
N VAL A 206 2.96 -15.18 3.80
CA VAL A 206 1.83 -14.77 2.93
C VAL A 206 1.89 -13.25 2.71
N MET A 207 1.06 -12.75 1.80
CA MET A 207 0.94 -11.31 1.51
C MET A 207 2.30 -10.67 1.15
N GLY A 208 2.54 -9.41 1.54
CA GLY A 208 3.78 -8.71 1.22
C GLY A 208 5.05 -9.38 1.75
N ASN A 209 4.94 -10.15 2.83
CA ASN A 209 6.07 -10.91 3.36
C ASN A 209 6.48 -12.06 2.43
N ALA A 210 5.51 -12.72 1.76
CA ALA A 210 5.79 -13.73 0.73
C ALA A 210 6.46 -13.11 -0.49
N LEU A 211 5.99 -11.96 -0.96
CA LEU A 211 6.62 -11.21 -2.07
C LEU A 211 8.08 -10.87 -1.75
N VAL A 212 8.32 -10.29 -0.58
CA VAL A 212 9.66 -9.90 -0.13
C VAL A 212 10.57 -11.11 0.04
N GLY A 213 10.07 -12.17 0.69
CA GLY A 213 10.84 -13.40 0.91
C GLY A 213 11.24 -14.06 -0.41
N SER A 214 10.31 -14.16 -1.37
CA SER A 214 10.58 -14.77 -2.67
C SER A 214 11.52 -13.90 -3.53
N LEU A 215 11.38 -12.57 -3.54
CA LEU A 215 12.31 -11.66 -4.22
C LEU A 215 13.72 -11.80 -3.63
N PHE A 216 13.85 -11.76 -2.30
CA PHE A 216 15.14 -11.90 -1.63
C PHE A 216 15.80 -13.25 -1.90
N TYR A 217 15.02 -14.35 -1.91
CA TYR A 217 15.50 -15.67 -2.28
C TYR A 217 16.08 -15.67 -3.71
N ASN A 218 15.38 -15.05 -4.68
CA ASN A 218 15.88 -14.97 -6.06
C ASN A 218 17.16 -14.14 -6.18
N LEU A 219 17.29 -13.03 -5.43
CA LEU A 219 18.55 -12.28 -5.38
C LEU A 219 19.71 -13.16 -4.90
N LYS A 220 19.48 -13.97 -3.87
CA LYS A 220 20.48 -14.90 -3.34
C LYS A 220 20.85 -15.98 -4.38
N GLN A 221 19.84 -16.59 -5.03
CA GLN A 221 20.06 -17.61 -6.08
C GLN A 221 20.83 -17.04 -7.28
N LYS A 222 20.61 -15.79 -7.63
CA LYS A 222 21.34 -15.11 -8.72
C LYS A 222 22.63 -14.43 -8.28
N HIS A 223 23.07 -14.66 -7.02
CA HIS A 223 24.31 -14.12 -6.46
C HIS A 223 24.40 -12.58 -6.55
N VAL A 224 23.26 -11.88 -6.35
CA VAL A 224 23.26 -10.43 -6.23
C VAL A 224 23.74 -10.07 -4.82
N PRO A 225 24.84 -9.32 -4.67
CA PRO A 225 25.29 -8.88 -3.36
C PRO A 225 24.33 -7.86 -2.76
N VAL A 226 24.00 -8.05 -1.48
CA VAL A 226 23.17 -7.14 -0.70
C VAL A 226 23.98 -6.65 0.50
N TRP A 227 24.15 -5.32 0.61
CA TRP A 227 24.73 -4.70 1.78
C TRP A 227 23.62 -4.22 2.71
N PHE A 228 23.67 -4.67 3.95
CA PHE A 228 22.77 -4.25 5.03
C PHE A 228 23.44 -3.19 5.89
N ASN A 229 22.65 -2.42 6.66
CA ASN A 229 23.13 -1.29 7.45
C ASN A 229 23.98 -0.33 6.59
N ALA A 230 23.54 -0.12 5.34
CA ALA A 230 24.29 0.56 4.29
C ALA A 230 23.51 1.77 3.72
N PRO A 231 23.30 2.85 4.53
CA PRO A 231 22.60 4.04 4.08
C PRO A 231 23.39 4.83 3.03
N LEU A 232 22.64 5.44 2.11
CA LEU A 232 23.16 6.39 1.13
C LEU A 232 23.61 7.69 1.83
N GLN A 233 24.87 8.06 1.69
CA GLN A 233 25.39 9.33 2.20
C GLN A 233 25.39 10.44 1.15
N GLU A 234 25.88 10.14 -0.07
CA GLU A 234 26.04 11.13 -1.12
C GLU A 234 25.97 10.49 -2.51
N LEU A 235 25.35 11.18 -3.47
CA LEU A 235 25.45 10.86 -4.90
C LEU A 235 26.68 11.54 -5.50
N LEU A 236 27.51 10.77 -6.21
CA LEU A 236 28.72 11.26 -6.85
C LEU A 236 28.39 11.75 -8.27
N ILE A 237 28.78 12.99 -8.56
CA ILE A 237 28.59 13.61 -9.88
C ILE A 237 29.95 13.95 -10.50
N GLU A 238 30.13 13.54 -11.75
CA GLU A 238 31.27 13.94 -12.59
C GLU A 238 30.72 14.42 -13.94
N LYS A 239 31.15 15.61 -14.37
CA LYS A 239 30.72 16.23 -15.64
C LYS A 239 29.19 16.23 -15.85
N GLY A 240 28.44 16.53 -14.80
CA GLY A 240 26.96 16.57 -14.85
C GLY A 240 26.26 15.20 -14.84
N LYS A 241 26.98 14.10 -14.71
CA LYS A 241 26.47 12.73 -14.68
C LYS A 241 26.63 12.13 -13.30
N VAL A 242 25.63 11.43 -12.79
CA VAL A 242 25.76 10.58 -11.60
C VAL A 242 26.58 9.33 -11.97
N VAL A 243 27.71 9.17 -11.31
CA VAL A 243 28.70 8.10 -11.57
C VAL A 243 28.85 7.12 -10.41
N GLY A 244 28.00 7.25 -9.38
CA GLY A 244 28.05 6.38 -8.21
C GLY A 244 27.51 7.04 -6.95
N ALA A 245 27.85 6.46 -5.81
CA ALA A 245 27.46 6.97 -4.50
C ALA A 245 28.49 6.64 -3.41
N LYS A 246 28.47 7.41 -2.32
CA LYS A 246 29.09 7.06 -1.05
C LYS A 246 28.06 6.34 -0.19
N ILE A 247 28.42 5.16 0.26
CA ILE A 247 27.60 4.30 1.11
C ILE A 247 28.29 4.15 2.45
N GLU A 248 27.58 4.43 3.52
CA GLU A 248 28.05 4.14 4.87
C GLU A 248 27.99 2.64 5.13
N THR A 249 28.98 2.09 5.79
CA THR A 249 29.01 0.68 6.20
C THR A 249 29.66 0.57 7.58
N GLU A 250 29.52 -0.56 8.25
CA GLU A 250 30.19 -0.83 9.53
C GLU A 250 31.73 -0.67 9.46
N GLN A 251 32.31 -0.78 8.26
CA GLN A 251 33.73 -0.62 8.00
C GLN A 251 34.08 0.80 7.54
N GLY A 252 33.19 1.76 7.68
CA GLY A 252 33.33 3.13 7.21
C GLY A 252 32.67 3.37 5.84
N VAL A 253 32.89 4.57 5.32
CA VAL A 253 32.31 5.00 4.04
C VAL A 253 33.00 4.28 2.89
N LYS A 254 32.20 3.69 2.00
CA LYS A 254 32.68 3.05 0.76
C LYS A 254 32.20 3.85 -0.45
N VAL A 255 33.05 4.00 -1.43
CA VAL A 255 32.72 4.56 -2.74
C VAL A 255 32.28 3.41 -3.66
N VAL A 256 31.07 3.51 -4.20
CA VAL A 256 30.59 2.59 -5.22
C VAL A 256 30.42 3.36 -6.52
N ARG A 257 31.23 3.02 -7.53
CA ARG A 257 31.15 3.59 -8.86
C ARG A 257 30.22 2.78 -9.75
N THR A 258 29.56 3.45 -10.69
CA THR A 258 28.58 2.80 -11.59
C THR A 258 28.87 3.12 -13.05
N ARG A 259 28.78 2.12 -13.92
CA ARG A 259 28.90 2.27 -15.37
C ARG A 259 27.59 2.76 -15.99
N LYS A 260 26.43 2.36 -15.45
CA LYS A 260 25.08 2.67 -15.97
C LYS A 260 24.33 3.67 -15.10
N GLY A 261 24.47 3.63 -13.77
CA GLY A 261 23.85 4.59 -12.87
C GLY A 261 23.43 4.07 -11.51
N VAL A 262 22.74 4.93 -10.77
CA VAL A 262 22.21 4.69 -9.43
C VAL A 262 20.68 4.68 -9.50
N VAL A 263 20.03 3.67 -8.92
CA VAL A 263 18.57 3.52 -8.81
C VAL A 263 18.13 3.83 -7.38
N LEU A 264 17.31 4.85 -7.20
CA LEU A 264 16.70 5.20 -5.93
C LEU A 264 15.38 4.45 -5.75
N ALA A 265 15.26 3.68 -4.67
CA ALA A 265 14.08 2.90 -4.28
C ALA A 265 13.93 2.87 -2.75
N THR A 266 14.17 4.03 -2.08
CA THR A 266 14.33 4.16 -0.63
C THR A 266 12.99 4.20 0.12
N GLY A 267 11.85 4.25 -0.59
CA GLY A 267 10.51 4.00 -0.03
C GLY A 267 9.74 5.25 0.40
N GLY A 268 10.21 6.45 0.05
CA GLY A 268 9.50 7.70 0.31
C GLY A 268 9.77 8.31 1.69
N VAL A 269 8.85 9.18 2.17
CA VAL A 269 9.14 10.20 3.20
C VAL A 269 8.46 9.97 4.55
N GLY A 270 7.93 8.78 4.82
CA GLY A 270 7.05 8.51 5.99
C GLY A 270 7.57 9.04 7.35
N TRP A 271 8.87 9.05 7.58
CA TRP A 271 9.51 9.51 8.83
C TRP A 271 10.44 10.71 8.65
N ASN A 272 10.38 11.42 7.51
CA ASN A 272 11.13 12.66 7.31
C ASN A 272 10.27 13.87 7.68
N ILE A 273 10.51 14.44 8.85
CA ILE A 273 9.70 15.57 9.37
C ILE A 273 9.67 16.76 8.40
N LYS A 274 10.82 17.12 7.80
CA LYS A 274 10.92 18.27 6.88
C LYS A 274 10.14 18.02 5.59
N LEU A 275 10.30 16.86 4.96
CA LEU A 275 9.59 16.52 3.74
C LEU A 275 8.09 16.30 4.00
N ARG A 276 7.70 15.75 5.16
CA ARG A 276 6.29 15.68 5.56
C ARG A 276 5.66 17.05 5.66
N GLN A 277 6.34 18.04 6.26
CA GLN A 277 5.85 19.43 6.36
C GLN A 277 5.66 20.09 4.99
N GLN A 278 6.45 19.71 3.99
CA GLN A 278 6.34 20.22 2.61
C GLN A 278 5.23 19.52 1.81
N LEU A 279 5.08 18.23 1.97
CA LEU A 279 4.27 17.37 1.11
C LEU A 279 2.92 16.99 1.73
N PHE A 280 2.83 16.91 3.06
CA PHE A 280 1.65 16.37 3.73
C PHE A 280 0.72 17.50 4.20
N PRO A 281 -0.61 17.27 4.20
CA PRO A 281 -1.56 18.20 4.77
C PRO A 281 -1.27 18.50 6.24
N LYS A 282 -1.57 19.73 6.67
CA LYS A 282 -1.51 20.12 8.09
C LYS A 282 -2.54 19.33 8.90
N GLY A 283 -2.24 19.07 10.18
CA GLY A 283 -3.16 18.38 11.10
C GLY A 283 -3.01 16.84 11.09
N LEU A 284 -2.18 16.27 10.22
CA LEU A 284 -1.81 14.86 10.31
C LEU A 284 -0.89 14.62 11.50
N ILE A 285 -1.05 13.46 12.14
CA ILE A 285 -0.15 13.02 13.20
C ILE A 285 1.24 12.69 12.65
N ALA A 286 2.24 12.66 13.53
CA ALA A 286 3.62 12.33 13.16
C ALA A 286 3.86 10.85 12.88
N ASP A 287 2.98 9.96 13.38
CA ASP A 287 3.08 8.50 13.17
C ASP A 287 2.84 8.13 11.70
N SER A 288 3.46 7.05 11.25
CA SER A 288 3.36 6.51 9.88
C SER A 288 3.21 4.99 9.93
N LEU A 289 2.56 4.40 8.93
CA LEU A 289 2.54 2.95 8.73
C LEU A 289 3.84 2.43 8.11
N SER A 290 4.66 3.32 7.56
CA SER A 290 5.98 2.99 7.01
C SER A 290 6.96 2.60 8.14
N PRO A 291 7.97 1.78 7.86
CA PRO A 291 9.08 1.56 8.80
C PRO A 291 9.83 2.84 9.14
N TYR A 292 10.39 2.94 10.34
CA TYR A 292 11.19 4.10 10.80
C TYR A 292 12.39 4.42 9.90
N SER A 293 12.84 3.46 9.09
CA SER A 293 13.91 3.65 8.09
C SER A 293 13.49 4.45 6.86
N ASN A 294 12.17 4.71 6.65
CA ASN A 294 11.69 5.50 5.51
C ASN A 294 11.82 7.01 5.78
N THR A 295 13.04 7.53 5.68
CA THR A 295 13.40 8.92 6.01
C THR A 295 13.66 9.79 4.78
N GLY A 296 13.25 9.36 3.58
CA GLY A 296 13.36 10.15 2.35
C GLY A 296 14.79 10.42 1.89
N ASP A 297 15.70 9.50 2.17
CA ASP A 297 17.14 9.69 1.85
C ASP A 297 17.34 9.83 0.34
N GLY A 298 16.69 8.97 -0.47
CA GLY A 298 16.78 9.03 -1.93
C GLY A 298 16.30 10.36 -2.48
N LEU A 299 15.14 10.83 -2.03
CA LEU A 299 14.60 12.14 -2.44
C LEU A 299 15.53 13.27 -2.04
N SER A 300 15.94 13.30 -0.77
CA SER A 300 16.79 14.36 -0.24
C SER A 300 18.10 14.45 -1.01
N LYS A 301 18.78 13.32 -1.23
CA LYS A 301 20.07 13.27 -1.94
C LYS A 301 19.95 13.60 -3.43
N ALA A 302 18.83 13.23 -4.06
CA ALA A 302 18.57 13.63 -5.44
C ALA A 302 18.30 15.14 -5.55
N MET A 303 17.49 15.70 -4.64
CA MET A 303 17.20 17.14 -4.61
C MET A 303 18.46 17.99 -4.36
N GLU A 304 19.39 17.53 -3.50
CA GLU A 304 20.71 18.14 -3.32
C GLU A 304 21.51 18.22 -4.64
N LYS A 305 21.21 17.37 -5.61
CA LYS A 305 21.83 17.31 -6.93
C LYS A 305 20.94 17.92 -8.05
N GLY A 306 19.93 18.71 -7.69
CA GLY A 306 19.08 19.46 -8.60
C GLY A 306 17.86 18.71 -9.12
N ALA A 307 17.56 17.52 -8.59
CA ALA A 307 16.35 16.79 -8.99
C ALA A 307 15.07 17.57 -8.63
N LYS A 308 14.08 17.49 -9.52
CA LYS A 308 12.77 18.09 -9.32
C LYS A 308 11.90 17.16 -8.48
N LEU A 309 11.29 17.73 -7.44
CA LEU A 309 10.20 17.08 -6.72
C LEU A 309 8.89 17.31 -7.49
N ASP A 310 8.16 16.25 -7.77
CA ASP A 310 6.86 16.27 -8.42
C ASP A 310 5.78 15.84 -7.41
N PRO A 311 5.13 16.79 -6.72
CA PRO A 311 4.03 16.47 -5.82
C PRO A 311 2.82 16.00 -6.62
N SER A 312 2.08 15.03 -6.06
CA SER A 312 0.81 14.61 -6.66
C SER A 312 -0.23 15.72 -6.60
N VAL A 313 -1.09 15.79 -7.62
CA VAL A 313 -2.08 16.88 -7.77
C VAL A 313 -3.15 16.82 -6.66
N ASP A 314 -3.74 15.64 -6.41
CA ASP A 314 -4.79 15.51 -5.39
C ASP A 314 -4.23 15.28 -4.00
N SER A 315 -3.23 14.44 -3.89
CA SER A 315 -2.57 14.14 -2.63
C SER A 315 -1.15 13.65 -2.84
N SER A 316 -0.21 14.22 -2.10
CA SER A 316 1.17 13.69 -2.05
C SER A 316 1.30 12.45 -1.14
N VAL A 317 0.19 11.99 -0.57
CA VAL A 317 0.13 10.91 0.41
C VAL A 317 -1.00 9.96 0.06
N LEU A 318 -0.76 8.68 0.20
CA LEU A 318 -1.78 7.64 0.17
C LEU A 318 -2.09 7.21 1.61
N TYR A 319 -3.37 7.08 1.95
CA TYR A 319 -3.82 6.95 3.34
C TYR A 319 -4.52 5.64 3.63
N PHE A 320 -4.43 5.24 4.93
CA PHE A 320 -5.39 4.34 5.57
C PHE A 320 -6.07 5.05 6.74
N PRO A 321 -7.38 4.87 6.96
CA PRO A 321 -8.00 5.24 8.22
C PRO A 321 -7.52 4.27 9.30
N CYS A 322 -6.94 4.81 10.37
CA CYS A 322 -6.32 4.02 11.43
C CYS A 322 -6.85 4.37 12.80
N SER A 323 -6.91 3.39 13.68
CA SER A 323 -7.06 3.60 15.13
C SER A 323 -5.78 3.19 15.84
N ILE A 324 -5.48 3.84 16.98
CA ILE A 324 -4.25 3.64 17.74
C ILE A 324 -4.60 3.17 19.15
N HIS A 325 -4.12 1.99 19.50
CA HIS A 325 -4.14 1.51 20.88
C HIS A 325 -2.76 1.71 21.51
N VAL A 326 -2.71 2.47 22.60
CA VAL A 326 -1.47 2.69 23.35
C VAL A 326 -1.40 1.71 24.50
N HIS A 327 -0.42 0.81 24.45
CA HIS A 327 -0.17 -0.14 25.54
C HIS A 327 0.46 0.54 26.75
N ALA A 328 0.40 -0.10 27.93
CA ALA A 328 0.96 0.43 29.17
C ALA A 328 2.47 0.74 29.11
N ASN A 329 3.20 0.06 28.24
CA ASN A 329 4.64 0.32 28.00
C ASN A 329 4.90 1.43 26.97
N GLY A 330 3.86 2.16 26.55
CA GLY A 330 3.96 3.23 25.54
C GLY A 330 3.99 2.75 24.08
N TYR A 331 4.00 1.44 23.82
CA TYR A 331 3.92 0.93 22.45
C TYR A 331 2.58 1.27 21.82
N LYS A 332 2.62 1.83 20.61
CA LYS A 332 1.44 2.18 19.81
C LYS A 332 1.14 1.05 18.82
N ALA A 333 0.14 0.24 19.12
CA ALA A 333 -0.44 -0.70 18.17
C ALA A 333 -1.39 0.05 17.24
N ILE A 334 -1.23 -0.12 15.93
CA ILE A 334 -2.00 0.60 14.92
C ILE A 334 -2.84 -0.41 14.13
N TRP A 335 -4.16 -0.17 14.08
CA TRP A 335 -5.09 -0.95 13.30
C TRP A 335 -5.54 -0.14 12.08
N PRO A 336 -5.19 -0.56 10.85
CA PRO A 336 -5.72 0.04 9.64
C PRO A 336 -7.10 -0.56 9.31
N HIS A 337 -8.12 0.29 9.20
CA HIS A 337 -9.51 -0.07 8.89
C HIS A 337 -9.69 -0.24 7.38
N ILE A 338 -9.21 -1.36 6.82
CA ILE A 338 -9.16 -1.59 5.37
C ILE A 338 -10.44 -2.29 4.89
N ILE A 339 -10.69 -3.52 5.38
CA ILE A 339 -11.71 -4.43 4.82
C ILE A 339 -12.59 -5.12 5.87
N LEU A 340 -12.24 -5.06 7.17
CA LEU A 340 -12.86 -5.94 8.16
C LEU A 340 -14.05 -5.31 8.89
N ASP A 341 -14.20 -4.00 8.90
CA ASP A 341 -15.14 -3.29 9.76
C ASP A 341 -15.98 -2.22 9.04
N ARG A 342 -15.40 -1.20 8.40
CA ARG A 342 -16.10 -0.01 7.87
C ARG A 342 -17.29 -0.32 6.95
N ALA A 343 -17.16 -1.35 6.13
CA ALA A 343 -18.22 -1.75 5.17
C ALA A 343 -19.31 -2.63 5.80
N LYS A 344 -19.15 -3.03 7.06
CA LYS A 344 -20.10 -3.94 7.71
C LYS A 344 -21.42 -3.25 8.04
N PRO A 345 -22.55 -4.00 8.04
CA PRO A 345 -23.82 -3.51 8.51
C PRO A 345 -23.76 -2.96 9.93
N GLY A 346 -24.46 -1.86 10.20
CA GLY A 346 -24.49 -1.24 11.53
C GLY A 346 -23.21 -0.48 11.91
N VAL A 347 -22.34 -0.15 10.94
CA VAL A 347 -21.16 0.72 11.15
C VAL A 347 -21.28 1.97 10.29
N ILE A 348 -21.19 3.15 10.90
CA ILE A 348 -21.17 4.45 10.21
C ILE A 348 -19.95 5.26 10.66
N ALA A 349 -19.55 6.26 9.87
CA ALA A 349 -18.50 7.20 10.22
C ALA A 349 -19.07 8.61 10.38
N VAL A 350 -18.73 9.29 11.49
CA VAL A 350 -19.19 10.65 11.76
C VAL A 350 -18.02 11.60 12.10
N ASN A 351 -18.20 12.88 11.75
CA ASN A 351 -17.31 13.97 12.14
C ASN A 351 -17.70 14.55 13.52
N ASP A 352 -17.04 15.63 13.96
CA ASP A 352 -17.34 16.29 15.25
C ASP A 352 -18.75 16.88 15.32
N ASP A 353 -19.39 17.18 14.18
CA ASP A 353 -20.79 17.61 14.13
C ASP A 353 -21.79 16.45 14.31
N GLY A 354 -21.29 15.22 14.51
CA GLY A 354 -22.12 14.01 14.57
C GLY A 354 -22.71 13.60 13.22
N LYS A 355 -22.18 14.13 12.10
CA LYS A 355 -22.72 13.90 10.74
C LYS A 355 -21.84 12.94 9.97
N ARG A 356 -22.51 12.04 9.20
CA ARG A 356 -21.82 11.25 8.15
C ARG A 356 -21.21 12.19 7.11
N PHE A 357 -20.10 11.82 6.54
CA PHE A 357 -19.35 12.63 5.57
C PHE A 357 -18.85 11.84 4.36
N VAL A 358 -19.08 10.53 4.31
CA VAL A 358 -18.54 9.63 3.30
C VAL A 358 -19.36 8.34 3.22
N ASN A 359 -19.25 7.63 2.12
CA ASN A 359 -19.57 6.21 2.06
C ASN A 359 -18.49 5.40 2.79
N GLU A 360 -18.80 4.85 3.92
CA GLU A 360 -17.85 4.11 4.76
C GLU A 360 -17.27 2.86 4.07
N SER A 361 -17.98 2.36 3.07
CA SER A 361 -17.57 1.17 2.31
C SER A 361 -16.66 1.47 1.11
N ASP A 362 -16.46 2.74 0.76
CA ASP A 362 -15.53 3.14 -0.30
C ASP A 362 -14.06 2.87 0.10
N SER A 363 -13.14 3.04 -0.85
CA SER A 363 -11.73 2.76 -0.61
C SER A 363 -11.21 3.48 0.63
N TYR A 364 -10.24 2.91 1.28
CA TYR A 364 -9.63 3.50 2.48
C TYR A 364 -8.98 4.85 2.18
N HIS A 365 -8.45 5.06 0.97
CA HIS A 365 -7.88 6.32 0.55
C HIS A 365 -8.96 7.39 0.37
N ASP A 366 -10.05 7.06 -0.35
CA ASP A 366 -11.17 8.00 -0.57
C ASP A 366 -11.89 8.34 0.72
N PHE A 367 -12.02 7.37 1.64
CA PHE A 367 -12.49 7.63 3.00
C PHE A 367 -11.63 8.69 3.70
N CYS A 368 -10.29 8.55 3.64
CA CYS A 368 -9.38 9.50 4.25
C CYS A 368 -9.40 10.87 3.54
N MET A 369 -9.54 10.91 2.22
CA MET A 369 -9.68 12.17 1.48
C MET A 369 -10.95 12.93 1.91
N ALA A 370 -12.07 12.23 2.10
CA ALA A 370 -13.29 12.80 2.65
C ALA A 370 -13.11 13.25 4.12
N GLN A 371 -12.34 12.48 4.91
CA GLN A 371 -12.01 12.82 6.30
C GLN A 371 -11.15 14.08 6.38
N LEU A 372 -10.17 14.24 5.49
CA LEU A 372 -9.39 15.49 5.36
C LEU A 372 -10.28 16.66 5.02
N LYS A 373 -11.20 16.50 4.07
CA LYS A 373 -12.12 17.56 3.62
C LYS A 373 -13.06 18.00 4.74
N THR A 374 -13.69 17.06 5.47
CA THR A 374 -14.64 17.41 6.56
C THR A 374 -13.95 18.00 7.79
N ASN A 375 -12.63 17.81 7.93
CA ASN A 375 -11.82 18.37 9.03
C ASN A 375 -10.90 19.51 8.59
N GLN A 376 -11.13 20.11 7.42
CA GLN A 376 -10.31 21.20 6.91
C GLN A 376 -10.27 22.38 7.90
N GLY A 377 -9.06 22.86 8.19
CA GLY A 377 -8.83 23.96 9.14
C GLY A 377 -8.80 23.55 10.62
N LYS A 378 -9.11 22.30 10.96
CA LYS A 378 -9.02 21.80 12.33
C LYS A 378 -7.57 21.45 12.70
N PRO A 379 -7.17 21.62 13.96
CA PRO A 379 -5.80 21.31 14.42
C PRO A 379 -5.50 19.80 14.41
N LYS A 380 -6.54 18.96 14.45
CA LYS A 380 -6.45 17.50 14.39
C LYS A 380 -7.49 16.96 13.43
N ILE A 381 -7.04 16.09 12.54
CA ILE A 381 -7.91 15.37 11.60
C ILE A 381 -8.34 14.07 12.26
N GLN A 382 -9.59 14.00 12.69
CA GLN A 382 -10.16 12.83 13.37
C GLN A 382 -11.64 12.69 13.02
N SER A 383 -12.13 11.46 12.99
CA SER A 383 -13.55 11.10 12.94
C SER A 383 -13.79 9.89 13.81
N TYR A 384 -15.03 9.41 13.87
CA TYR A 384 -15.41 8.29 14.71
C TYR A 384 -16.16 7.25 13.90
N LEU A 385 -15.76 5.97 14.02
CA LEU A 385 -16.61 4.86 13.63
C LEU A 385 -17.59 4.58 14.76
N ILE A 386 -18.88 4.61 14.43
CA ILE A 386 -19.98 4.36 15.38
C ILE A 386 -20.63 3.04 15.03
N CYS A 387 -20.88 2.21 16.03
CA CYS A 387 -21.67 0.99 15.88
C CYS A 387 -22.49 0.71 17.14
N ASP A 388 -23.41 -0.26 17.05
CA ASP A 388 -24.18 -0.75 18.19
C ASP A 388 -23.69 -2.11 18.70
N GLN A 389 -24.35 -2.64 19.71
CA GLN A 389 -24.04 -3.94 20.33
C GLN A 389 -24.11 -5.10 19.33
N THR A 390 -25.08 -5.08 18.43
CA THR A 390 -25.27 -6.14 17.43
C THR A 390 -24.08 -6.19 16.46
N ALA A 391 -23.68 -5.02 15.94
CA ALA A 391 -22.58 -4.91 14.99
C ALA A 391 -21.24 -5.30 15.61
N ILE A 392 -20.90 -4.83 16.83
CA ILE A 392 -19.63 -5.14 17.48
C ILE A 392 -19.53 -6.62 17.87
N GLN A 393 -20.66 -7.25 18.25
CA GLN A 393 -20.71 -8.68 18.52
C GLN A 393 -20.46 -9.50 17.25
N LYS A 394 -21.13 -9.16 16.15
CA LYS A 394 -21.04 -9.95 14.93
C LYS A 394 -19.71 -9.73 14.18
N TYR A 395 -19.25 -8.49 14.06
CA TYR A 395 -18.14 -8.14 13.17
C TYR A 395 -16.87 -7.69 13.91
N GLY A 396 -16.99 -7.30 15.17
CA GLY A 396 -15.92 -6.58 15.86
C GLY A 396 -15.75 -5.14 15.37
N LEU A 397 -14.76 -4.43 15.92
CA LEU A 397 -14.36 -3.09 15.49
C LEU A 397 -12.90 -2.83 15.85
N GLY A 398 -12.04 -2.65 14.87
CA GLY A 398 -10.61 -2.51 15.11
C GLY A 398 -10.00 -3.72 15.84
N PHE A 399 -9.33 -3.49 16.95
CA PHE A 399 -8.75 -4.56 17.78
C PHE A 399 -9.79 -5.40 18.54
N VAL A 400 -11.03 -4.94 18.62
CA VAL A 400 -12.11 -5.75 19.19
C VAL A 400 -12.56 -6.76 18.14
N LEU A 401 -12.17 -8.00 18.30
CA LEU A 401 -12.51 -9.09 17.38
C LEU A 401 -13.99 -9.52 17.52
N PRO A 402 -14.56 -10.20 16.51
CA PRO A 402 -15.90 -10.77 16.58
C PRO A 402 -16.14 -11.55 17.87
N GLY A 403 -17.36 -11.47 18.42
CA GLY A 403 -17.71 -11.95 19.74
C GLY A 403 -17.37 -10.96 20.85
N ALA A 404 -17.08 -9.71 20.54
CA ALA A 404 -16.68 -8.63 21.44
C ALA A 404 -15.53 -9.05 22.40
N LYS A 405 -14.58 -9.84 21.90
CA LYS A 405 -13.46 -10.36 22.69
C LYS A 405 -12.60 -9.22 23.23
N LYS A 406 -12.28 -9.27 24.53
CA LYS A 406 -11.50 -8.27 25.27
C LYS A 406 -12.11 -6.85 25.27
N LEU A 407 -13.42 -6.72 25.12
CA LEU A 407 -14.11 -5.43 25.06
C LEU A 407 -13.75 -4.53 26.25
N ASP A 408 -13.87 -5.05 27.50
CA ASP A 408 -13.56 -4.29 28.72
C ASP A 408 -12.11 -3.78 28.77
N TYR A 409 -11.17 -4.55 28.22
CA TYR A 409 -9.77 -4.12 28.13
C TYR A 409 -9.63 -2.87 27.26
N TYR A 410 -10.25 -2.86 26.09
CA TYR A 410 -10.18 -1.72 25.17
C TYR A 410 -10.98 -0.50 25.64
N LEU A 411 -12.08 -0.70 26.38
CA LEU A 411 -12.83 0.38 27.04
C LEU A 411 -11.99 1.04 28.14
N LYS A 412 -11.37 0.23 29.02
CA LYS A 412 -10.48 0.72 30.09
C LYS A 412 -9.27 1.48 29.52
N ALA A 413 -8.73 1.01 28.40
CA ALA A 413 -7.61 1.65 27.70
C ALA A 413 -8.01 2.91 26.93
N LYS A 414 -9.29 3.29 26.92
CA LYS A 414 -9.82 4.43 26.13
C LYS A 414 -9.52 4.32 24.64
N TYR A 415 -9.30 3.09 24.15
CA TYR A 415 -9.21 2.81 22.72
C TYR A 415 -10.58 2.87 22.05
N LEU A 416 -11.60 2.37 22.77
CA LEU A 416 -13.00 2.37 22.39
C LEU A 416 -13.81 3.05 23.50
N PHE A 417 -14.89 3.74 23.12
CA PHE A 417 -15.83 4.36 24.03
C PHE A 417 -17.19 3.68 23.92
N SER A 418 -17.95 3.60 25.02
CA SER A 418 -19.31 3.08 24.98
C SER A 418 -20.27 3.86 25.89
N ALA A 419 -21.55 3.87 25.53
CA ALA A 419 -22.64 4.41 26.33
C ALA A 419 -23.97 3.73 26.00
N ASN A 420 -24.95 3.85 26.92
CA ASN A 420 -26.27 3.24 26.71
C ASN A 420 -27.15 4.04 25.72
N SER A 421 -26.86 5.33 25.53
CA SER A 421 -27.55 6.16 24.53
C SER A 421 -26.53 6.85 23.60
N LEU A 422 -27.02 7.34 22.46
CA LEU A 422 -26.24 8.08 21.48
C LEU A 422 -25.80 9.45 22.02
N GLU A 423 -26.66 10.07 22.82
CA GLU A 423 -26.38 11.36 23.47
C GLU A 423 -25.23 11.25 24.46
N GLU A 424 -25.26 10.24 25.33
CA GLU A 424 -24.18 9.97 26.28
C GLU A 424 -22.87 9.62 25.54
N LEU A 425 -22.96 8.82 24.47
CA LEU A 425 -21.80 8.47 23.66
C LEU A 425 -21.16 9.72 23.04
N ALA A 426 -21.98 10.59 22.45
CA ALA A 426 -21.53 11.83 21.85
C ALA A 426 -20.84 12.75 22.87
N GLN A 427 -21.39 12.89 24.08
CA GLN A 427 -20.78 13.65 25.18
C GLN A 427 -19.41 13.05 25.58
N LYS A 428 -19.31 11.71 25.70
CA LYS A 428 -18.06 11.02 26.06
C LYS A 428 -16.93 11.26 25.08
N VAL A 429 -17.24 11.37 23.78
CA VAL A 429 -16.22 11.56 22.73
C VAL A 429 -16.10 13.01 22.25
N GLY A 430 -16.96 13.92 22.77
CA GLY A 430 -16.89 15.35 22.48
C GLY A 430 -17.40 15.77 21.11
N ILE A 431 -18.43 15.07 20.60
CA ILE A 431 -19.09 15.42 19.32
C ILE A 431 -20.52 15.95 19.57
N ASN A 432 -21.12 16.53 18.53
CA ASN A 432 -22.49 17.05 18.62
C ASN A 432 -23.51 15.93 18.83
N ALA A 433 -24.19 15.93 19.99
CA ALA A 433 -25.13 14.88 20.37
C ALA A 433 -26.39 14.86 19.48
N GLN A 434 -27.00 16.02 19.23
CA GLN A 434 -28.19 16.10 18.37
C GLN A 434 -27.85 15.73 16.93
N GLY A 435 -26.65 16.11 16.45
CA GLY A 435 -26.15 15.72 15.13
C GLY A 435 -26.03 14.20 15.01
N LEU A 436 -25.47 13.51 16.02
CA LEU A 436 -25.32 12.05 16.03
C LEU A 436 -26.70 11.36 16.04
N VAL A 437 -27.62 11.78 16.91
CA VAL A 437 -28.97 11.21 16.98
C VAL A 437 -29.69 11.33 15.64
N ASN A 438 -29.70 12.54 15.06
CA ASN A 438 -30.35 12.79 13.77
C ASN A 438 -29.71 11.94 12.65
N THR A 439 -28.39 11.79 12.67
CA THR A 439 -27.64 10.98 11.69
C THR A 439 -28.03 9.51 11.78
N VAL A 440 -28.10 8.94 13.00
CA VAL A 440 -28.48 7.53 13.18
C VAL A 440 -29.94 7.32 12.79
N GLN A 441 -30.84 8.20 13.17
CA GLN A 441 -32.26 8.13 12.76
C GLN A 441 -32.40 8.16 11.24
N ARG A 442 -31.71 9.08 10.56
CA ARG A 442 -31.71 9.16 9.10
C ARG A 442 -31.13 7.90 8.47
N PHE A 443 -30.00 7.41 8.99
CA PHE A 443 -29.37 6.19 8.47
C PHE A 443 -30.28 4.96 8.64
N ASN A 444 -30.96 4.81 9.77
CA ASN A 444 -31.90 3.70 10.00
C ASN A 444 -33.09 3.73 9.02
N GLN A 445 -33.59 4.92 8.65
CA GLN A 445 -34.58 5.06 7.59
C GLN A 445 -34.07 4.57 6.22
N LEU A 446 -32.80 4.88 5.88
CA LEU A 446 -32.17 4.39 4.64
C LEU A 446 -31.98 2.87 4.64
N VAL A 447 -31.68 2.30 5.81
CA VAL A 447 -31.60 0.83 5.97
C VAL A 447 -32.95 0.17 5.69
N GLU A 448 -34.04 0.75 6.19
CA GLU A 448 -35.43 0.26 5.90
C GLU A 448 -35.75 0.30 4.40
N GLN A 449 -35.26 1.32 3.70
CA GLN A 449 -35.41 1.44 2.25
C GLN A 449 -34.50 0.49 1.47
N GLY A 450 -33.46 -0.10 2.13
CA GLY A 450 -32.47 -0.97 1.52
C GLY A 450 -31.44 -0.24 0.65
N VAL A 451 -31.47 1.09 0.61
CA VAL A 451 -30.60 1.93 -0.24
C VAL A 451 -30.12 3.15 0.55
N ASP A 452 -28.83 3.40 0.54
CA ASP A 452 -28.22 4.64 1.07
C ASP A 452 -28.19 5.72 -0.02
N THR A 453 -29.22 6.57 -0.03
CA THR A 453 -29.32 7.69 -0.99
C THR A 453 -28.41 8.86 -0.65
N ASP A 454 -27.87 8.92 0.57
CA ASP A 454 -27.05 10.04 1.03
C ASP A 454 -25.60 9.91 0.57
N PHE A 455 -25.01 8.70 0.64
CA PHE A 455 -23.62 8.44 0.26
C PHE A 455 -23.44 7.20 -0.63
N GLY A 456 -24.48 6.43 -0.88
CA GLY A 456 -24.43 5.25 -1.74
C GLY A 456 -23.69 4.06 -1.11
N LYS A 457 -23.76 3.87 0.22
CA LYS A 457 -23.15 2.72 0.89
C LYS A 457 -23.74 1.41 0.38
N GLY A 458 -22.87 0.51 -0.11
CA GLY A 458 -23.27 -0.76 -0.70
C GLY A 458 -23.74 -0.69 -2.16
N SER A 459 -23.56 0.45 -2.86
CA SER A 459 -23.92 0.58 -4.27
C SER A 459 -22.90 -0.04 -5.23
N GLY A 460 -21.61 0.03 -4.91
CA GLY A 460 -20.53 -0.48 -5.76
C GLY A 460 -20.13 -1.92 -5.42
N VAL A 461 -19.46 -2.59 -6.37
CA VAL A 461 -18.94 -3.96 -6.19
C VAL A 461 -17.92 -4.02 -5.06
N MET A 462 -16.98 -3.06 -4.99
CA MET A 462 -16.01 -2.94 -3.90
C MET A 462 -16.69 -2.85 -2.53
N ASN A 463 -17.78 -2.09 -2.41
CA ASN A 463 -18.55 -1.98 -1.18
C ASN A 463 -19.12 -3.35 -0.75
N ARG A 464 -19.80 -4.03 -1.68
CA ARG A 464 -20.45 -5.32 -1.45
C ARG A 464 -19.44 -6.43 -1.16
N PHE A 465 -18.26 -6.40 -1.79
CA PHE A 465 -17.17 -7.34 -1.54
C PHE A 465 -16.71 -7.33 -0.06
N ASN A 466 -16.74 -6.15 0.58
CA ASN A 466 -16.36 -5.98 1.98
C ASN A 466 -17.55 -6.06 2.96
N GLY A 467 -18.79 -6.10 2.47
CA GLY A 467 -20.00 -6.22 3.26
C GLY A 467 -20.19 -7.59 3.90
N ASP A 468 -21.42 -7.89 4.30
CA ASP A 468 -21.85 -9.20 4.77
C ASP A 468 -22.81 -9.82 3.74
N PRO A 469 -22.41 -10.86 3.02
CA PRO A 469 -23.24 -11.46 1.95
C PRO A 469 -24.54 -12.07 2.45
N GLU A 470 -24.67 -12.34 3.74
CA GLU A 470 -25.90 -12.87 4.35
C GLU A 470 -26.97 -11.77 4.52
N VAL A 471 -26.58 -10.50 4.55
CA VAL A 471 -27.49 -9.37 4.74
C VAL A 471 -28.07 -8.92 3.40
N LYS A 472 -29.40 -8.90 3.30
CA LYS A 472 -30.16 -8.54 2.10
C LYS A 472 -31.11 -7.38 2.40
N PRO A 473 -31.43 -6.54 1.42
CA PRO A 473 -30.95 -6.52 0.01
C PRO A 473 -29.55 -5.92 -0.16
N ASN A 474 -29.04 -5.19 0.84
CA ASN A 474 -27.76 -4.49 0.78
C ASN A 474 -26.80 -5.03 1.86
N PRO A 475 -25.69 -5.67 1.47
CA PRO A 475 -24.76 -6.31 2.40
C PRO A 475 -23.95 -5.34 3.29
N CYS A 476 -24.11 -4.03 3.09
CA CYS A 476 -23.41 -3.00 3.87
C CYS A 476 -24.34 -2.21 4.81
N LEU A 477 -25.66 -2.45 4.76
CA LEU A 477 -26.63 -1.71 5.55
C LEU A 477 -27.18 -2.55 6.71
N GLY A 478 -27.18 -1.95 7.90
CA GLY A 478 -27.77 -2.51 9.11
C GLY A 478 -28.08 -1.39 10.09
N LYS A 479 -29.20 -1.48 10.80
CA LYS A 479 -29.64 -0.46 11.75
C LYS A 479 -28.71 -0.39 12.96
N LEU A 480 -28.66 0.79 13.57
CA LEU A 480 -28.05 1.05 14.87
C LEU A 480 -29.19 1.32 15.87
N GLU A 481 -29.65 0.28 16.56
CA GLU A 481 -30.83 0.36 17.43
C GLU A 481 -30.58 -0.22 18.83
N GLN A 482 -29.63 -1.13 18.97
CA GLN A 482 -29.43 -1.89 20.20
C GLN A 482 -28.21 -1.39 20.97
N GLY A 483 -28.47 -0.63 22.03
CA GLY A 483 -27.39 -0.24 22.96
C GLY A 483 -26.79 -1.43 23.73
N PRO A 484 -25.59 -1.27 24.29
CA PRO A 484 -24.78 -0.07 24.26
C PRO A 484 -24.25 0.24 22.86
N PHE A 485 -24.07 1.57 22.61
CA PHE A 485 -23.44 2.08 21.39
C PHE A 485 -21.95 2.30 21.63
N TYR A 486 -21.16 2.21 20.56
CA TYR A 486 -19.70 2.31 20.61
C TYR A 486 -19.19 3.36 19.63
N ALA A 487 -18.10 4.04 20.04
CA ALA A 487 -17.39 4.99 19.20
C ALA A 487 -15.88 4.68 19.22
N LEU A 488 -15.29 4.51 18.04
CA LEU A 488 -13.86 4.30 17.86
C LEU A 488 -13.25 5.50 17.12
N PRO A 489 -12.31 6.24 17.75
CA PRO A 489 -11.59 7.31 17.06
C PRO A 489 -10.74 6.77 15.91
N VAL A 490 -10.87 7.37 14.72
CA VAL A 490 -10.07 7.05 13.54
C VAL A 490 -9.44 8.29 12.94
N ILE A 491 -8.21 8.14 12.48
CA ILE A 491 -7.38 9.20 11.89
C ILE A 491 -6.80 8.74 10.56
N PRO A 492 -6.57 9.64 9.60
CA PRO A 492 -5.83 9.30 8.40
C PRO A 492 -4.34 9.15 8.73
N MET A 493 -3.75 8.05 8.27
CA MET A 493 -2.32 7.78 8.44
C MET A 493 -1.71 7.40 7.10
N ASP A 494 -0.53 7.91 6.81
CA ASP A 494 0.17 7.60 5.58
C ASP A 494 0.61 6.12 5.51
N CYS A 495 0.27 5.48 4.41
CA CYS A 495 0.76 4.14 4.07
C CYS A 495 1.85 4.19 2.99
N ALA A 496 1.89 5.25 2.19
CA ALA A 496 2.90 5.49 1.17
C ALA A 496 2.93 6.98 0.77
N SER A 497 4.08 7.43 0.26
CA SER A 497 4.17 8.71 -0.46
C SER A 497 3.64 8.52 -1.88
N SER A 498 2.86 9.48 -2.35
CA SER A 498 2.44 9.63 -3.74
C SER A 498 3.26 10.72 -4.45
N GLY A 499 3.59 11.81 -3.75
CA GLY A 499 4.59 12.78 -4.19
C GLY A 499 6.00 12.18 -4.11
N GLY A 500 6.82 12.43 -5.13
CA GLY A 500 8.18 11.92 -5.26
C GLY A 500 8.98 12.70 -6.29
N LEU A 501 10.06 12.13 -6.80
CA LEU A 501 10.89 12.73 -7.85
C LEU A 501 10.16 12.70 -9.19
N ALA A 502 10.27 13.77 -9.97
CA ALA A 502 9.85 13.76 -11.36
C ALA A 502 10.73 12.78 -12.16
N GLY A 503 10.10 11.99 -13.01
CA GLY A 503 10.81 11.02 -13.83
C GLY A 503 10.15 10.84 -15.20
N ASP A 504 10.88 10.23 -16.12
CA ASP A 504 10.41 9.90 -17.45
C ASP A 504 9.96 8.43 -17.60
N ILE A 505 9.52 8.06 -18.78
CA ILE A 505 9.04 6.71 -19.11
C ILE A 505 10.07 5.59 -18.88
N TYR A 506 11.34 5.91 -18.73
CA TYR A 506 12.43 4.97 -18.43
C TYR A 506 12.80 4.95 -16.94
N GLY A 507 12.12 5.74 -16.10
CA GLY A 507 12.44 5.91 -14.69
C GLY A 507 13.66 6.78 -14.43
N ARG A 508 14.14 7.57 -15.43
CA ARG A 508 15.24 8.52 -15.25
C ARG A 508 14.72 9.76 -14.53
N VAL A 509 15.46 10.22 -13.54
CA VAL A 509 15.10 11.40 -12.74
C VAL A 509 15.31 12.69 -13.54
N LEU A 510 14.38 13.64 -13.39
CA LEU A 510 14.41 14.94 -14.07
C LEU A 510 14.85 16.04 -13.10
N ASP A 511 15.55 17.06 -13.67
CA ASP A 511 15.93 18.27 -12.96
C ASP A 511 14.81 19.34 -13.00
N GLN A 512 15.08 20.53 -12.43
CA GLN A 512 14.14 21.63 -12.38
C GLN A 512 13.72 22.16 -13.78
N ASN A 513 14.52 21.87 -14.83
CA ASN A 513 14.26 22.25 -16.22
C ASN A 513 13.60 21.11 -17.02
N ASN A 514 13.17 20.03 -16.35
CA ASN A 514 12.68 18.79 -16.97
C ASN A 514 13.73 18.08 -17.84
N GLN A 515 15.04 18.31 -17.60
CA GLN A 515 16.11 17.60 -18.28
C GLN A 515 16.52 16.37 -17.45
N VAL A 516 16.92 15.30 -18.13
CA VAL A 516 17.34 14.06 -17.48
C VAL A 516 18.66 14.28 -16.73
N ILE A 517 18.66 13.94 -15.44
CA ILE A 517 19.89 13.78 -14.65
C ILE A 517 20.52 12.44 -15.06
N THR A 518 21.50 12.51 -15.95
CA THR A 518 22.13 11.31 -16.51
C THR A 518 22.72 10.42 -15.44
N GLY A 519 22.42 9.12 -15.47
CA GLY A 519 22.91 8.13 -14.50
C GLY A 519 22.12 8.08 -13.20
N LEU A 520 20.99 8.81 -13.09
CA LEU A 520 20.11 8.75 -11.92
C LEU A 520 18.72 8.23 -12.32
N PHE A 521 18.26 7.21 -11.61
CA PHE A 521 16.96 6.58 -11.80
C PHE A 521 16.18 6.53 -10.49
N ALA A 522 14.85 6.45 -10.56
CA ALA A 522 13.98 6.24 -9.41
C ALA A 522 12.84 5.27 -9.73
N CYS A 523 12.46 4.45 -8.75
CA CYS A 523 11.26 3.62 -8.80
C CYS A 523 10.65 3.47 -7.39
N GLY A 524 9.46 2.86 -7.31
CA GLY A 524 8.69 2.81 -6.06
C GLY A 524 8.27 4.22 -5.62
N ASN A 525 8.22 4.44 -4.29
CA ASN A 525 7.75 5.72 -3.75
C ASN A 525 8.78 6.88 -3.85
N ASP A 526 9.98 6.63 -4.35
CA ASP A 526 10.93 7.70 -4.69
C ASP A 526 10.57 8.34 -6.03
N LEU A 527 9.93 7.62 -6.95
CA LEU A 527 9.30 8.17 -8.15
C LEU A 527 7.89 8.67 -7.82
N SER A 528 7.52 9.86 -8.29
CA SER A 528 6.16 10.39 -8.12
C SER A 528 5.14 9.42 -8.72
N SER A 529 4.00 9.26 -8.02
CA SER A 529 2.94 8.35 -8.45
C SER A 529 2.41 8.71 -9.84
N ILE A 530 2.39 7.74 -10.73
CA ILE A 530 1.80 7.87 -12.07
C ILE A 530 0.28 8.10 -12.01
N PHE A 531 -0.35 7.79 -10.86
CA PHE A 531 -1.78 7.98 -10.62
C PHE A 531 -2.12 9.33 -9.95
N LYS A 532 -1.12 10.19 -9.78
CA LYS A 532 -1.27 11.60 -9.37
C LYS A 532 -2.12 11.80 -8.10
N GLY A 533 -1.88 10.98 -7.09
CA GLY A 533 -2.56 11.08 -5.81
C GLY A 533 -3.91 10.35 -5.73
N THR A 534 -4.37 9.72 -6.81
CA THR A 534 -5.53 8.83 -6.80
C THR A 534 -5.11 7.40 -6.41
N TYR A 535 -6.09 6.57 -6.03
CA TYR A 535 -5.87 5.17 -5.65
C TYR A 535 -6.75 4.23 -6.49
N PRO A 536 -6.36 3.90 -7.75
CA PRO A 536 -7.21 3.15 -8.69
C PRO A 536 -7.62 1.76 -8.22
N GLY A 537 -6.72 1.03 -7.54
CA GLY A 537 -6.98 -0.36 -7.18
C GLY A 537 -5.96 -0.96 -6.22
N PRO A 538 -6.15 -2.23 -5.82
CA PRO A 538 -5.26 -2.91 -4.88
C PRO A 538 -3.87 -3.13 -5.48
N GLY A 539 -2.84 -2.57 -4.85
CA GLY A 539 -1.46 -2.67 -5.35
C GLY A 539 -0.97 -1.47 -6.17
N THR A 540 -1.68 -0.35 -6.09
CA THR A 540 -1.37 0.94 -6.74
C THR A 540 0.09 1.41 -6.56
N THR A 541 0.77 1.04 -5.47
CA THR A 541 2.17 1.41 -5.24
C THR A 541 3.16 0.34 -5.71
N LEU A 542 2.83 -0.93 -5.48
CA LEU A 542 3.73 -2.05 -5.81
C LEU A 542 3.78 -2.30 -7.32
N GLY A 543 2.64 -2.26 -8.00
CA GLY A 543 2.56 -2.46 -9.45
C GLY A 543 3.47 -1.51 -10.22
N PRO A 544 3.24 -0.18 -10.15
CA PRO A 544 4.12 0.79 -10.79
C PRO A 544 5.58 0.71 -10.33
N GLY A 545 5.80 0.51 -9.02
CA GLY A 545 7.15 0.39 -8.48
C GLY A 545 7.96 -0.75 -9.11
N MET A 546 7.35 -1.91 -9.30
CA MET A 546 8.00 -3.08 -9.91
C MET A 546 8.08 -2.97 -11.44
N VAL A 547 7.09 -2.37 -12.10
CA VAL A 547 7.12 -2.12 -13.56
C VAL A 547 8.22 -1.11 -13.91
N PHE A 548 8.34 0.00 -13.20
CA PHE A 548 9.43 0.95 -13.45
C PHE A 548 10.79 0.37 -13.08
N ALA A 549 10.89 -0.48 -12.06
CA ALA A 549 12.10 -1.26 -11.76
C ALA A 549 12.51 -2.14 -12.95
N TRP A 550 11.54 -2.84 -13.59
CA TRP A 550 11.77 -3.62 -14.79
C TRP A 550 12.21 -2.73 -15.96
N ARG A 551 11.52 -1.60 -16.20
CA ARG A 551 11.85 -0.66 -17.28
C ARG A 551 13.26 -0.08 -17.13
N ILE A 552 13.67 0.32 -15.91
CA ILE A 552 15.03 0.77 -15.62
C ILE A 552 16.05 -0.31 -15.99
N ALA A 553 15.80 -1.56 -15.59
CA ALA A 553 16.70 -2.67 -15.89
C ALA A 553 16.81 -2.95 -17.39
N GLN A 554 15.70 -2.92 -18.12
CA GLN A 554 15.67 -3.07 -19.58
C GLN A 554 16.39 -1.92 -20.29
N PHE A 555 16.16 -0.67 -19.84
CA PHE A 555 16.83 0.50 -20.39
C PHE A 555 18.35 0.46 -20.16
N ALA A 556 18.78 0.16 -18.94
CA ALA A 556 20.21 0.06 -18.60
C ALA A 556 20.92 -1.06 -19.39
N ALA A 557 20.21 -2.14 -19.74
CA ALA A 557 20.72 -3.23 -20.57
C ALA A 557 20.64 -2.93 -22.10
N GLY A 558 20.07 -1.78 -22.50
CA GLY A 558 19.92 -1.41 -23.92
C GLY A 558 18.81 -2.20 -24.66
N LYS A 559 17.88 -2.81 -23.94
CA LYS A 559 16.80 -3.65 -24.49
C LYS A 559 15.48 -2.92 -24.73
N LEU A 560 15.25 -1.76 -24.11
CA LEU A 560 14.14 -0.88 -24.45
C LEU A 560 14.53 -0.02 -25.66
N ASN A 561 13.83 -0.23 -26.79
CA ASN A 561 14.05 0.53 -28.01
C ASN A 561 13.73 2.01 -27.78
N LYS A 562 14.60 2.89 -28.28
CA LYS A 562 14.44 4.36 -28.28
C LYS A 562 13.29 4.85 -29.17
N GLN A 563 12.55 3.95 -29.85
CA GLN A 563 11.61 4.28 -30.94
C GLN A 563 10.24 4.83 -30.54
N VAL A 564 9.95 5.04 -29.24
CA VAL A 564 8.64 5.60 -28.82
C VAL A 564 8.70 7.14 -28.59
N THR A 565 9.82 7.81 -28.78
CA THR A 565 10.02 9.22 -28.40
C THR A 565 10.26 10.21 -29.54
N GLU A 566 10.08 9.84 -30.80
CA GLU A 566 10.20 10.80 -31.91
C GLU A 566 8.91 10.89 -32.74
N GLN A 567 7.79 11.27 -32.14
CA GLN A 567 6.76 12.00 -32.83
C GLN A 567 6.62 13.37 -32.16
N PRO A 568 7.11 14.45 -32.79
CA PRO A 568 6.80 15.80 -32.35
C PRO A 568 5.30 15.99 -32.52
N THR A 569 4.63 16.33 -31.44
CA THR A 569 3.25 16.82 -31.45
C THR A 569 3.21 18.04 -32.40
N GLN A 570 2.77 17.85 -33.63
CA GLN A 570 2.39 18.98 -34.47
C GLN A 570 1.22 19.68 -33.77
N MET A 571 1.50 20.82 -33.16
CA MET A 571 0.47 21.77 -32.74
C MET A 571 -0.28 22.18 -34.00
N THR A 572 -1.46 21.66 -34.20
CA THR A 572 -2.43 22.21 -35.14
C THR A 572 -2.84 23.59 -34.65
N GLN A 573 -2.33 24.63 -35.30
CA GLN A 573 -2.84 25.99 -35.13
C GLN A 573 -4.34 26.02 -35.45
N PRO A 574 -5.17 26.72 -34.65
CA PRO A 574 -6.58 26.89 -35.00
C PRO A 574 -6.68 27.71 -36.29
N ARG A 575 -7.36 27.17 -37.30
CA ARG A 575 -7.75 27.90 -38.49
C ARG A 575 -8.60 29.09 -38.05
N ARG A 576 -8.10 30.30 -38.30
CA ARG A 576 -8.91 31.52 -38.35
C ARG A 576 -9.88 31.39 -39.51
N THR A 577 -11.16 31.26 -39.24
CA THR A 577 -12.22 31.48 -40.21
C THR A 577 -12.44 33.00 -40.36
N ALA A 578 -12.33 33.47 -41.59
CA ALA A 578 -12.73 34.80 -42.01
C ALA A 578 -14.26 34.92 -42.00
#